data_d977b56a20c0e753e9b81ba1f1bd39df
#
_entry.id   d977b56a20c0e753e9b81ba1f1bd39df
#
_cell.length_a   1.000
_cell.length_b   1.000
_cell.length_c   1.000
_cell.angle_alpha   90.00
_cell.angle_beta   90.00
_cell.angle_gamma   90.00
#
_symmetry.space_group_name_H-M   'P 1'
#
loop_
_entity.id
_entity.type
_entity.pdbx_description
1 polymer ?
#
loop_
_entity_poly.entity_id
_entity_poly.type
_entity_poly.pdbx_seq_one_letter_code
_entity_poly.pdbx_strand_id
1 'polypeptide(L)'
;MNQNFLYGQNVAKIGTRMVETAQKFGEANQCKLESVKDVEVLKQTYTSLNGEFKKQRDDLKAIVAPSLVENFHNDMVNGYSDYVKGTEIMISALDTENVRIEEVYKKGQMLQSAASSKINESANKIAKVFV
;
A
#
# COMPACT_ATOMS: atom_id res chain seq x y z
N MET A 1 5.51 -6.78 -30.02
CA MET A 1 4.74 -7.01 -28.79
C MET A 1 3.87 -5.80 -28.51
N ASN A 2 2.61 -6.03 -28.13
CA ASN A 2 1.66 -4.96 -27.88
C ASN A 2 2.05 -4.19 -26.60
N GLN A 3 2.16 -2.86 -26.70
CA GLN A 3 2.47 -1.99 -25.55
C GLN A 3 1.46 -2.15 -24.41
N ASN A 4 0.18 -2.38 -24.74
CA ASN A 4 -0.85 -2.61 -23.74
C ASN A 4 -0.60 -3.88 -22.93
N PHE A 5 -0.11 -4.92 -23.57
CA PHE A 5 0.25 -6.16 -22.89
C PHE A 5 1.42 -5.95 -21.92
N LEU A 6 2.47 -5.24 -22.36
CA LEU A 6 3.61 -4.91 -21.50
C LEU A 6 3.19 -4.05 -20.29
N TYR A 7 2.34 -3.06 -20.55
CA TYR A 7 1.80 -2.23 -19.48
C TYR A 7 1.09 -3.08 -18.44
N GLY A 8 0.19 -3.96 -18.88
CA GLY A 8 -0.56 -4.85 -18.00
C GLY A 8 0.34 -5.75 -17.17
N GLN A 9 1.37 -6.33 -17.81
CA GLN A 9 2.35 -7.17 -17.11
C GLN A 9 3.12 -6.38 -16.04
N ASN A 10 3.56 -5.17 -16.36
CA ASN A 10 4.33 -4.34 -15.42
C ASN A 10 3.49 -3.92 -14.22
N VAL A 11 2.23 -3.53 -14.46
CA VAL A 11 1.28 -3.20 -13.39
C VAL A 11 1.01 -4.42 -12.51
N ALA A 12 0.82 -5.59 -13.12
CA ALA A 12 0.55 -6.83 -12.40
C ALA A 12 1.73 -7.24 -11.50
N LYS A 13 2.97 -7.05 -11.96
CA LYS A 13 4.17 -7.34 -11.16
C LYS A 13 4.22 -6.47 -9.90
N ILE A 14 3.90 -5.19 -10.04
CA ILE A 14 3.86 -4.26 -8.91
C ILE A 14 2.74 -4.68 -7.94
N GLY A 15 1.57 -5.03 -8.47
CA GLY A 15 0.45 -5.50 -7.67
C GLY A 15 0.78 -6.75 -6.85
N THR A 16 1.50 -7.71 -7.45
CA THR A 16 1.95 -8.91 -6.76
C THR A 16 2.90 -8.57 -5.61
N ARG A 17 3.84 -7.66 -5.84
CA ARG A 17 4.77 -7.19 -4.81
C ARG A 17 4.02 -6.52 -3.67
N MET A 18 3.02 -5.71 -4.00
CA MET A 18 2.20 -5.03 -2.99
C MET A 18 1.45 -6.03 -2.10
N VAL A 19 0.85 -7.06 -2.70
CA VAL A 19 0.14 -8.10 -1.95
C VAL A 19 1.09 -8.82 -1.00
N GLU A 20 2.28 -9.18 -1.46
CA GLU A 20 3.29 -9.83 -0.62
C GLU A 20 3.71 -8.94 0.56
N THR A 21 3.93 -7.64 0.31
CA THR A 21 4.28 -6.67 1.36
C THR A 21 3.12 -6.51 2.36
N ALA A 22 1.89 -6.43 1.85
CA ALA A 22 0.69 -6.32 2.69
C ALA A 22 0.49 -7.56 3.56
N GLN A 23 0.81 -8.75 3.07
CA GLN A 23 0.76 -9.99 3.86
C GLN A 23 1.77 -9.93 5.01
N LYS A 24 3.00 -9.50 4.75
CA LYS A 24 4.01 -9.32 5.80
C LYS A 24 3.56 -8.30 6.85
N PHE A 25 2.92 -7.23 6.40
CA PHE A 25 2.36 -6.21 7.29
C PHE A 25 1.28 -6.81 8.20
N GLY A 26 0.36 -7.59 7.62
CA GLY A 26 -0.69 -8.27 8.37
C GLY A 26 -0.14 -9.25 9.39
N GLU A 27 0.89 -10.01 9.04
CA GLU A 27 1.57 -10.92 9.96
C GLU A 27 2.22 -10.17 11.12
N ALA A 28 2.90 -9.06 10.83
CA ALA A 28 3.52 -8.22 11.86
C ALA A 28 2.47 -7.64 12.81
N ASN A 29 1.29 -7.29 12.28
CA ASN A 29 0.19 -6.74 13.08
C ASN A 29 -0.38 -7.74 14.10
N GLN A 30 -0.12 -9.03 13.92
CA GLN A 30 -0.57 -10.08 14.86
C GLN A 30 0.36 -10.25 16.07
N CYS A 31 1.50 -9.56 16.09
CA CYS A 31 2.40 -9.59 17.23
C CYS A 31 1.75 -9.02 18.48
N LYS A 32 1.95 -9.70 19.62
CA LYS A 32 1.53 -9.18 20.91
C LYS A 32 2.48 -8.08 21.36
N LEU A 33 1.94 -6.95 21.77
CA LEU A 33 2.71 -5.82 22.29
C LEU A 33 2.69 -5.88 23.81
N GLU A 34 3.69 -6.53 24.40
CA GLU A 34 3.80 -6.73 25.86
C GLU A 34 4.85 -5.84 26.51
N SER A 35 5.70 -5.19 25.70
CA SER A 35 6.78 -4.35 26.22
C SER A 35 7.06 -3.18 25.27
N VAL A 36 7.79 -2.19 25.78
CA VAL A 36 8.27 -1.04 24.98
C VAL A 36 9.10 -1.54 23.80
N LYS A 37 9.91 -2.58 24.02
CA LYS A 37 10.74 -3.15 22.96
C LYS A 37 9.90 -3.75 21.84
N ASP A 38 8.79 -4.41 22.16
CA ASP A 38 7.87 -4.96 21.16
C ASP A 38 7.32 -3.85 20.28
N VAL A 39 6.96 -2.71 20.86
CA VAL A 39 6.47 -1.54 20.15
C VAL A 39 7.55 -0.99 19.21
N GLU A 40 8.78 -0.88 19.68
CA GLU A 40 9.90 -0.41 18.88
C GLU A 40 10.17 -1.32 17.69
N VAL A 41 10.17 -2.63 17.90
CA VAL A 41 10.38 -3.62 16.84
C VAL A 41 9.25 -3.52 15.81
N LEU A 42 8.01 -3.44 16.25
CA LEU A 42 6.87 -3.31 15.35
C LEU A 42 6.95 -2.02 14.52
N LYS A 43 7.32 -0.92 15.17
CA LYS A 43 7.48 0.38 14.51
C LYS A 43 8.55 0.31 13.42
N GLN A 44 9.69 -0.32 13.70
CA GLN A 44 10.76 -0.52 12.72
C GLN A 44 10.30 -1.40 11.57
N THR A 45 9.58 -2.48 11.87
CA THR A 45 9.05 -3.39 10.85
C THR A 45 8.07 -2.67 9.93
N TYR A 46 7.14 -1.92 10.49
CA TYR A 46 6.17 -1.14 9.70
C TYR A 46 6.87 -0.08 8.86
N THR A 47 7.88 0.59 9.40
CA THR A 47 8.63 1.61 8.66
C THR A 47 9.35 0.99 7.46
N SER A 48 9.96 -0.18 7.64
CA SER A 48 10.62 -0.92 6.57
C SER A 48 9.62 -1.35 5.49
N LEU A 49 8.48 -1.92 5.88
CA LEU A 49 7.44 -2.35 4.94
C LEU A 49 6.83 -1.15 4.21
N ASN A 50 6.68 -0.02 4.89
CA ASN A 50 6.19 1.20 4.24
C ASN A 50 7.18 1.73 3.21
N GLY A 51 8.48 1.52 3.43
CA GLY A 51 9.50 1.81 2.43
C GLY A 51 9.28 1.01 1.15
N GLU A 52 8.88 -0.26 1.27
CA GLU A 52 8.53 -1.10 0.13
C GLU A 52 7.26 -0.58 -0.57
N PHE A 53 6.23 -0.17 0.16
CA PHE A 53 5.03 0.44 -0.42
C PHE A 53 5.36 1.73 -1.19
N LYS A 54 6.23 2.56 -0.64
CA LYS A 54 6.69 3.80 -1.32
C LYS A 54 7.38 3.49 -2.63
N LYS A 55 8.24 2.47 -2.64
CA LYS A 55 8.94 2.05 -3.85
C LYS A 55 7.96 1.52 -4.89
N GLN A 56 7.00 0.73 -4.48
CA GLN A 56 5.96 0.21 -5.38
C GLN A 56 5.15 1.35 -5.99
N ARG A 57 4.76 2.35 -5.18
CA ARG A 57 4.09 3.55 -5.65
C ARG A 57 4.94 4.28 -6.71
N ASP A 58 6.21 4.48 -6.41
CA ASP A 58 7.11 5.22 -7.30
C ASP A 58 7.35 4.45 -8.60
N ASP A 59 7.51 3.14 -8.53
CA ASP A 59 7.66 2.27 -9.70
C ASP A 59 6.39 2.33 -10.58
N LEU A 60 5.21 2.30 -9.95
CA LEU A 60 3.94 2.41 -10.67
C LEU A 60 3.79 3.77 -11.33
N LYS A 61 4.15 4.83 -10.61
CA LYS A 61 4.10 6.20 -11.12
C LYS A 61 5.02 6.41 -12.32
N ALA A 62 6.14 5.70 -12.35
CA ALA A 62 7.12 5.79 -13.44
C ALA A 62 6.65 5.09 -14.73
N ILE A 63 5.66 4.20 -14.64
CA ILE A 63 5.11 3.53 -15.82
C ILE A 63 4.29 4.51 -16.63
N VAL A 64 4.59 4.59 -17.94
CA VAL A 64 3.79 5.40 -18.87
C VAL A 64 2.55 4.60 -19.25
N ALA A 65 1.38 5.09 -18.82
CA ALA A 65 0.12 4.42 -19.09
C ALA A 65 -0.38 4.76 -20.51
N PRO A 66 -1.01 3.79 -21.21
CA PRO A 66 -1.70 4.09 -22.45
C PRO A 66 -2.79 5.13 -22.20
N SER A 67 -3.04 6.00 -23.20
CA SER A 67 -3.98 7.11 -23.04
C SER A 67 -5.38 6.67 -22.63
N LEU A 68 -5.83 5.50 -23.09
CA LEU A 68 -7.15 4.96 -22.75
C LEU A 68 -7.35 4.70 -21.27
N VAL A 69 -6.28 4.44 -20.53
CA VAL A 69 -6.35 4.09 -19.10
C VAL A 69 -5.61 5.08 -18.21
N GLU A 70 -5.15 6.19 -18.77
CA GLU A 70 -4.33 7.17 -18.02
C GLU A 70 -5.02 7.63 -16.73
N ASN A 71 -6.31 7.94 -16.78
CA ASN A 71 -7.05 8.40 -15.60
C ASN A 71 -7.13 7.29 -14.54
N PHE A 72 -7.39 6.06 -14.95
CA PHE A 72 -7.46 4.92 -14.04
C PHE A 72 -6.09 4.62 -13.44
N HIS A 73 -5.03 4.76 -14.25
CA HIS A 73 -3.65 4.58 -13.78
C HIS A 73 -3.32 5.62 -12.71
N ASN A 74 -3.67 6.88 -12.93
CA ASN A 74 -3.44 7.96 -11.97
C ASN A 74 -4.22 7.72 -10.68
N ASP A 75 -5.46 7.24 -10.78
CA ASP A 75 -6.26 6.87 -9.60
C ASP A 75 -5.59 5.74 -8.82
N MET A 76 -5.02 4.77 -9.51
CA MET A 76 -4.29 3.67 -8.88
C MET A 76 -3.05 4.17 -8.13
N VAL A 77 -2.27 5.06 -8.75
CA VAL A 77 -1.09 5.68 -8.11
C VAL A 77 -1.53 6.46 -6.85
N ASN A 78 -2.63 7.20 -6.94
CA ASN A 78 -3.18 7.92 -5.79
C ASN A 78 -3.60 6.94 -4.68
N GLY A 79 -4.15 5.80 -5.04
CA GLY A 79 -4.47 4.74 -4.09
C GLY A 79 -3.24 4.23 -3.35
N TYR A 80 -2.15 3.98 -4.06
CA TYR A 80 -0.87 3.59 -3.45
C TYR A 80 -0.35 4.68 -2.52
N SER A 81 -0.46 5.96 -2.91
CA SER A 81 -0.05 7.09 -2.07
C SER A 81 -0.88 7.16 -0.79
N ASP A 82 -2.19 6.95 -0.89
CA ASP A 82 -3.08 6.93 0.27
C ASP A 82 -2.76 5.75 1.19
N TYR A 83 -2.40 4.60 0.63
CA TYR A 83 -1.99 3.43 1.41
C TYR A 83 -0.72 3.73 2.21
N VAL A 84 0.25 4.39 1.58
CA VAL A 84 1.47 4.85 2.26
C VAL A 84 1.13 5.80 3.41
N LYS A 85 0.23 6.76 3.20
CA LYS A 85 -0.20 7.69 4.24
C LYS A 85 -0.88 6.98 5.40
N GLY A 86 -1.76 6.03 5.09
CA GLY A 86 -2.43 5.22 6.11
C GLY A 86 -1.43 4.48 6.97
N THR A 87 -0.42 3.89 6.35
CA THR A 87 0.67 3.20 7.05
C THR A 87 1.46 4.17 7.94
N GLU A 88 1.77 5.37 7.44
CA GLU A 88 2.47 6.40 8.23
C GLU A 88 1.67 6.80 9.47
N ILE A 89 0.35 6.92 9.34
CA ILE A 89 -0.53 7.22 10.47
C ILE A 89 -0.49 6.08 11.48
N MET A 90 -0.53 4.83 11.03
CA MET A 90 -0.42 3.66 11.91
C MET A 90 0.92 3.65 12.66
N ILE A 91 2.01 3.97 11.97
CA ILE A 91 3.34 4.06 12.58
C ILE A 91 3.35 5.15 13.66
N SER A 92 2.76 6.31 13.38
CA SER A 92 2.70 7.41 14.34
C SER A 92 1.90 7.06 15.60
N ALA A 93 0.99 6.09 15.50
CA ALA A 93 0.19 5.62 16.62
C ALA A 93 0.95 4.69 17.57
N LEU A 94 2.11 4.18 17.15
CA LEU A 94 2.95 3.31 17.98
C LEU A 94 3.82 4.19 18.88
N ASP A 95 3.41 4.28 20.13
CA ASP A 95 4.04 5.12 21.14
C ASP A 95 4.66 4.24 22.21
N THR A 96 5.93 4.50 22.56
CA THR A 96 6.65 3.73 23.56
C THR A 96 6.03 3.82 24.97
N GLU A 97 5.29 4.91 25.26
CA GLU A 97 4.66 5.09 26.56
C GLU A 97 3.28 4.42 26.63
N ASN A 98 2.47 4.56 25.57
CA ASN A 98 1.10 4.09 25.53
C ASN A 98 0.88 2.86 24.67
N VAL A 99 1.96 2.23 24.23
CA VAL A 99 1.96 1.04 23.37
C VAL A 99 1.37 1.34 22.00
N ARG A 100 0.10 1.71 21.94
CA ARG A 100 -0.59 2.03 20.70
C ARG A 100 -1.75 2.97 20.98
N ILE A 101 -1.77 4.11 20.29
CA ILE A 101 -2.88 5.06 20.39
C ILE A 101 -3.98 4.59 19.44
N GLU A 102 -4.98 3.88 19.99
CA GLU A 102 -6.00 3.17 19.21
C GLU A 102 -6.76 4.07 18.22
N GLU A 103 -7.12 5.27 18.62
CA GLU A 103 -7.86 6.22 17.78
C GLU A 103 -7.06 6.57 16.51
N VAL A 104 -5.78 6.84 16.67
CA VAL A 104 -4.88 7.20 15.56
C VAL A 104 -4.61 5.98 14.69
N TYR A 105 -4.35 4.83 15.33
CA TYR A 105 -4.10 3.57 14.63
C TYR A 105 -5.27 3.20 13.73
N LYS A 106 -6.48 3.31 14.26
CA LYS A 106 -7.71 3.02 13.53
C LYS A 106 -7.90 3.94 12.32
N LYS A 107 -7.57 5.21 12.44
CA LYS A 107 -7.62 6.15 11.31
C LYS A 107 -6.70 5.69 10.17
N GLY A 108 -5.49 5.25 10.53
CA GLY A 108 -4.55 4.70 9.54
C GLY A 108 -5.08 3.46 8.86
N GLN A 109 -5.65 2.52 9.63
CA GLN A 109 -6.25 1.31 9.09
C GLN A 109 -7.41 1.62 8.14
N MET A 110 -8.26 2.56 8.49
CA MET A 110 -9.38 2.97 7.64
C MET A 110 -8.89 3.56 6.33
N LEU A 111 -7.85 4.37 6.37
CA LEU A 111 -7.27 4.95 5.15
C LEU A 111 -6.62 3.88 4.29
N GLN A 112 -5.90 2.91 4.88
CA GLN A 112 -5.35 1.77 4.14
C GLN A 112 -6.47 0.96 3.46
N SER A 113 -7.55 0.71 4.16
CA SER A 113 -8.68 -0.07 3.65
C SER A 113 -9.34 0.65 2.46
N ALA A 114 -9.59 1.95 2.58
CA ALA A 114 -10.14 2.76 1.51
C ALA A 114 -9.20 2.81 0.31
N ALA A 115 -7.90 2.93 0.57
CA ALA A 115 -6.87 2.94 -0.48
C ALA A 115 -6.83 1.60 -1.22
N SER A 116 -6.91 0.49 -0.50
CA SER A 116 -6.94 -0.86 -1.08
C SER A 116 -8.13 -1.02 -2.02
N SER A 117 -9.31 -0.54 -1.62
CA SER A 117 -10.52 -0.57 -2.45
C SER A 117 -10.33 0.26 -3.72
N LYS A 118 -9.73 1.44 -3.60
CA LYS A 118 -9.45 2.33 -4.74
C LYS A 118 -8.48 1.68 -5.74
N ILE A 119 -7.44 1.03 -5.22
CA ILE A 119 -6.47 0.31 -6.05
C ILE A 119 -7.15 -0.81 -6.81
N ASN A 120 -7.94 -1.64 -6.14
CA ASN A 120 -8.65 -2.77 -6.75
C ASN A 120 -9.65 -2.28 -7.80
N GLU A 121 -10.40 -1.23 -7.50
CA GLU A 121 -11.37 -0.65 -8.42
C GLU A 121 -10.67 -0.12 -9.69
N SER A 122 -9.57 0.60 -9.52
CA SER A 122 -8.79 1.13 -10.64
C SER A 122 -8.20 0.01 -11.49
N ALA A 123 -7.66 -1.04 -10.84
CA ALA A 123 -7.12 -2.21 -11.54
C ALA A 123 -8.19 -2.92 -12.36
N ASN A 124 -9.39 -3.07 -11.83
CA ASN A 124 -10.50 -3.70 -12.53
C ASN A 124 -10.94 -2.87 -13.74
N LYS A 125 -10.99 -1.55 -13.60
CA LYS A 125 -11.34 -0.64 -14.71
C LYS A 125 -10.30 -0.73 -15.82
N ILE A 126 -9.02 -0.78 -15.48
CA ILE A 126 -7.94 -0.95 -16.47
C ILE A 126 -8.08 -2.29 -17.19
N ALA A 127 -8.30 -3.37 -16.46
CA ALA A 127 -8.45 -4.70 -17.03
C ALA A 127 -9.61 -4.75 -18.04
N LYS A 128 -10.73 -4.10 -17.74
CA LYS A 128 -11.91 -4.08 -18.60
C LYS A 128 -11.66 -3.37 -19.93
N VAL A 129 -10.78 -2.38 -19.97
CA VAL A 129 -10.45 -1.66 -21.19
C VAL A 129 -9.71 -2.57 -22.18
N PHE A 130 -8.89 -3.50 -21.66
CA PHE A 130 -8.03 -4.36 -22.48
C PHE A 130 -8.59 -5.75 -22.75
N VAL A 131 -9.80 -6.02 -22.33
CA VAL A 131 -10.46 -7.32 -22.58
C VAL A 131 -11.25 -7.29 -23.89
#